data_506fe9caae7644f5aed40e18cf769189
#
_entry.id   506fe9caae7644f5aed40e18cf769189
#
_cell.length_a   1.000
_cell.length_b   1.000
_cell.length_c   1.000
_cell.angle_alpha   90.00
_cell.angle_beta   90.00
_cell.angle_gamma   90.00
#
_symmetry.space_group_name_H-M   'P 1'
#
loop_
_entity.id
_entity.type
_entity.pdbx_description
1 polymer ?
#
loop_
_entity_poly.entity_id
_entity_poly.type
_entity_poly.pdbx_seq_one_letter_code
_entity_poly.pdbx_strand_id
1 'polypeptide(L)'
;MKEFLRSITEYKKFVVPAENKDDLLFTATITGHTYFQKPYDYSSQYTFAFGSSGANGVIQRLLTLNADWSNWLADDFRQELEDASPETIIELFGTHILVNTHLGYISKTLYRSIVADDEENLLRTANTGMGAHQSSIIKHPNISITYPEETVKKNYGGTIVVSLQGADSKVFNQLTGDPMDISPWIQSANEKNRALTTLTGEDLIPIYDVIADPIKKQQIKEAVIAHIKRHQLSLQQTAPIFQASDGYYHRYYTSYKELTAKADICQGVIGSVFIRHEPGTVPLYLSSDGKNHRLTLEPAPNGDGTIIGYVYEKESDDLNCIYEISDGKNFAYTTEEKDAYGDKGTWKPTGLSFYTKKV
;
A
#
# COMPACT_ATOMS: atom_id res chain seq x y z
N MET A 1 -4.30 -2.45 18.60
CA MET A 1 -5.11 -2.67 17.39
C MET A 1 -6.37 -1.78 17.33
N LYS A 2 -7.21 -1.71 18.40
CA LYS A 2 -8.35 -0.77 18.46
C LYS A 2 -7.94 0.69 18.36
N GLU A 3 -6.85 1.09 19.00
CA GLU A 3 -6.31 2.46 18.89
C GLU A 3 -5.84 2.76 17.47
N PHE A 4 -5.23 1.78 16.80
CA PHE A 4 -4.83 1.91 15.40
C PHE A 4 -6.06 2.15 14.50
N LEU A 5 -7.13 1.36 14.63
CA LEU A 5 -8.36 1.57 13.87
C LEU A 5 -9.02 2.93 14.17
N ARG A 6 -8.90 3.42 15.41
CA ARG A 6 -9.45 4.73 15.81
C ARG A 6 -8.59 5.91 15.39
N SER A 7 -7.29 5.71 15.22
CA SER A 7 -6.37 6.76 14.76
C SER A 7 -6.43 6.99 13.25
N ILE A 8 -7.05 6.09 12.49
CA ILE A 8 -7.23 6.24 11.06
C ILE A 8 -8.36 7.23 10.81
N THR A 9 -8.04 8.50 10.86
CA THR A 9 -9.02 9.57 10.68
C THR A 9 -8.83 10.39 9.41
N GLU A 10 -7.82 10.13 8.56
CA GLU A 10 -7.56 10.95 7.38
C GLU A 10 -7.17 10.17 6.13
N TYR A 11 -7.77 10.46 4.96
CA TYR A 11 -7.47 9.81 3.67
C TYR A 11 -6.48 10.60 2.83
N LYS A 12 -5.57 9.91 2.16
CA LYS A 12 -4.81 10.44 1.05
C LYS A 12 -5.10 9.68 -0.24
N LYS A 13 -4.91 10.38 -1.33
CA LYS A 13 -5.24 10.06 -2.72
C LYS A 13 -4.82 8.67 -3.17
N PHE A 14 -5.75 7.91 -3.77
CA PHE A 14 -5.41 6.77 -4.61
C PHE A 14 -5.38 7.17 -6.06
N VAL A 15 -4.33 6.78 -6.77
CA VAL A 15 -4.29 6.80 -8.22
C VAL A 15 -4.45 5.36 -8.68
N VAL A 16 -5.48 5.09 -9.46
CA VAL A 16 -5.58 3.85 -10.20
C VAL A 16 -4.70 4.02 -11.45
N PRO A 17 -3.66 3.19 -11.65
CA PRO A 17 -2.91 3.24 -12.91
C PRO A 17 -3.85 2.93 -14.04
N ALA A 18 -4.05 3.84 -14.97
CA ALA A 18 -4.72 3.54 -16.22
C ALA A 18 -3.73 2.82 -17.13
N GLU A 19 -4.17 1.74 -17.77
CA GLU A 19 -3.36 0.99 -18.74
C GLU A 19 -3.00 1.83 -19.96
N ASN A 20 -3.80 2.86 -20.28
CA ASN A 20 -3.53 3.85 -21.33
C ASN A 20 -3.28 5.23 -20.74
N LYS A 21 -2.19 5.87 -21.15
CA LYS A 21 -1.79 7.21 -20.69
C LYS A 21 -2.83 8.31 -21.00
N ASP A 22 -3.69 8.09 -21.97
CA ASP A 22 -4.73 9.03 -22.39
C ASP A 22 -6.04 8.85 -21.60
N ASP A 23 -6.21 7.71 -20.91
CA ASP A 23 -7.37 7.40 -20.07
C ASP A 23 -7.21 7.80 -18.60
N LEU A 24 -6.12 8.49 -18.25
CA LEU A 24 -5.83 9.00 -16.89
C LEU A 24 -6.79 10.14 -16.51
N LEU A 25 -8.08 9.87 -16.54
CA LEU A 25 -9.11 10.86 -16.20
C LEU A 25 -9.48 10.85 -14.71
N PHE A 26 -8.83 10.02 -13.89
CA PHE A 26 -9.35 9.77 -12.58
C PHE A 26 -8.30 9.78 -11.47
N THR A 27 -8.30 10.85 -10.67
CA THR A 27 -7.75 10.80 -9.33
C THR A 27 -8.92 10.78 -8.35
N ALA A 28 -9.26 9.65 -7.78
CA ALA A 28 -10.19 9.63 -6.67
C ALA A 28 -9.50 10.28 -5.46
N THR A 29 -9.76 11.55 -5.24
CA THR A 29 -9.49 12.16 -3.94
C THR A 29 -10.64 11.78 -3.03
N ILE A 30 -10.52 10.66 -2.34
CA ILE A 30 -11.38 10.39 -1.20
C ILE A 30 -10.80 11.25 -0.08
N THR A 31 -11.54 12.27 0.31
CA THR A 31 -11.12 13.23 1.35
C THR A 31 -10.70 12.48 2.59
N GLY A 32 -9.51 12.77 3.01
CA GLY A 32 -9.13 12.75 4.39
C GLY A 32 -8.42 11.57 4.89
N HIS A 33 -7.93 10.45 4.45
CA HIS A 33 -7.14 9.51 5.27
C HIS A 33 -6.02 8.83 4.48
N THR A 34 -4.84 8.81 5.08
CA THR A 34 -3.71 8.03 4.59
C THR A 34 -3.89 6.59 5.03
N TYR A 35 -4.02 5.65 4.10
CA TYR A 35 -4.01 4.24 4.45
C TYR A 35 -2.64 3.83 4.99
N PHE A 36 -1.58 4.32 4.38
CA PHE A 36 -0.22 4.21 4.87
C PHE A 36 0.41 5.61 4.91
N GLN A 37 1.26 5.87 5.91
CA GLN A 37 1.71 7.23 6.21
C GLN A 37 3.03 7.61 5.55
N LYS A 38 3.89 6.63 5.26
CA LYS A 38 5.24 6.86 4.76
C LYS A 38 5.35 6.50 3.27
N PRO A 39 6.22 7.18 2.50
CA PRO A 39 6.46 6.83 1.09
C PRO A 39 6.85 5.36 0.89
N TYR A 40 7.64 4.81 1.82
CA TYR A 40 8.04 3.40 1.79
C TYR A 40 6.87 2.42 1.94
N ASP A 41 5.78 2.84 2.57
CA ASP A 41 4.57 2.03 2.68
C ASP A 41 4.00 1.67 1.31
N TYR A 42 4.37 2.43 0.27
CA TYR A 42 4.03 2.22 -1.13
C TYR A 42 5.29 1.87 -1.92
N SER A 43 5.74 0.63 -1.83
CA SER A 43 6.92 0.18 -2.54
C SER A 43 6.66 -1.05 -3.40
N SER A 44 7.49 -1.25 -4.43
CA SER A 44 7.31 -2.30 -5.43
C SER A 44 7.50 -3.72 -4.90
N GLN A 45 8.05 -3.87 -3.71
CA GLN A 45 8.15 -5.18 -3.05
C GLN A 45 6.82 -5.71 -2.53
N TYR A 46 5.83 -4.84 -2.32
CA TYR A 46 4.55 -5.26 -1.75
C TYR A 46 3.52 -5.59 -2.83
N THR A 47 2.76 -6.62 -2.58
CA THR A 47 1.48 -6.87 -3.24
C THR A 47 0.38 -6.24 -2.40
N PHE A 48 -0.45 -5.42 -3.05
CA PHE A 48 -1.57 -4.74 -2.41
C PHE A 48 -2.87 -5.46 -2.72
N ALA A 49 -3.72 -5.61 -1.70
CA ALA A 49 -5.08 -6.09 -1.83
C ALA A 49 -6.05 -5.05 -1.26
N PHE A 50 -7.17 -4.85 -1.94
CA PHE A 50 -8.22 -3.93 -1.53
C PHE A 50 -9.55 -4.68 -1.43
N GLY A 51 -10.25 -4.45 -0.33
CA GLY A 51 -11.58 -4.97 -0.12
C GLY A 51 -12.54 -3.87 0.33
N SER A 52 -13.80 -3.99 -0.04
CA SER A 52 -14.85 -3.13 0.48
C SER A 52 -16.12 -3.92 0.72
N SER A 53 -16.82 -3.59 1.78
CA SER A 53 -18.16 -4.10 2.06
C SER A 53 -19.03 -2.98 2.64
N GLY A 54 -20.30 -2.92 2.25
CA GLY A 54 -21.16 -1.85 2.69
C GLY A 54 -22.57 -1.98 2.11
N ALA A 55 -23.41 -1.03 2.42
CA ALA A 55 -24.72 -0.91 1.80
C ALA A 55 -25.00 0.52 1.38
N ASN A 56 -25.53 0.66 0.19
CA ASN A 56 -26.05 1.92 -0.33
C ASN A 56 -27.45 2.14 0.21
N GLY A 57 -27.65 3.19 1.00
CA GLY A 57 -28.96 3.57 1.52
C GLY A 57 -29.74 4.48 0.58
N VAL A 58 -29.03 5.36 -0.16
CA VAL A 58 -29.61 6.32 -1.10
C VAL A 58 -28.68 6.53 -2.28
N ILE A 59 -29.27 6.64 -3.46
CA ILE A 59 -28.58 7.11 -4.67
C ILE A 59 -29.18 8.47 -5.03
N GLN A 60 -28.37 9.51 -5.04
CA GLN A 60 -28.75 10.83 -5.51
C GLN A 60 -28.10 11.05 -6.89
N ARG A 61 -28.90 11.45 -7.87
CA ARG A 61 -28.44 11.70 -9.24
C ARG A 61 -28.75 13.12 -9.64
N LEU A 62 -27.80 13.76 -10.28
CA LEU A 62 -28.02 15.00 -11.00
C LEU A 62 -28.62 14.61 -12.37
N LEU A 63 -29.93 14.70 -12.50
CA LEU A 63 -30.69 14.24 -13.70
C LEU A 63 -30.57 15.27 -14.82
N THR A 64 -29.42 15.41 -15.43
CA THR A 64 -29.20 16.33 -16.56
C THR A 64 -28.41 15.65 -17.68
N LEU A 65 -28.94 14.54 -18.17
CA LEU A 65 -28.48 13.96 -19.42
C LEU A 65 -28.73 14.99 -20.55
N ASN A 66 -27.66 15.47 -21.19
CA ASN A 66 -27.65 16.48 -22.26
C ASN A 66 -27.96 17.95 -21.84
N ALA A 67 -27.77 18.31 -20.59
CA ALA A 67 -27.94 19.69 -20.18
C ALA A 67 -26.75 20.56 -20.61
N ASP A 68 -27.07 21.80 -21.00
CA ASP A 68 -26.07 22.86 -21.03
C ASP A 68 -25.70 23.20 -19.57
N TRP A 69 -24.63 22.60 -19.09
CA TRP A 69 -24.13 22.77 -17.73
C TRP A 69 -23.79 24.21 -17.39
N SER A 70 -23.50 25.05 -18.42
CA SER A 70 -23.15 26.46 -18.22
C SER A 70 -24.24 27.25 -17.48
N ASN A 71 -25.49 26.84 -17.59
CA ASN A 71 -26.62 27.48 -16.91
C ASN A 71 -26.73 27.14 -15.41
N TRP A 72 -26.00 26.10 -14.94
CA TRP A 72 -26.07 25.59 -13.58
C TRP A 72 -24.81 25.89 -12.76
N LEU A 73 -23.85 26.58 -13.36
CA LEU A 73 -22.63 26.96 -12.67
C LEU A 73 -22.93 28.01 -11.60
N ALA A 74 -22.39 27.82 -10.42
CA ALA A 74 -22.46 28.80 -9.34
C ALA A 74 -21.75 30.11 -9.74
N ASP A 75 -22.20 31.23 -9.19
CA ASP A 75 -21.67 32.56 -9.56
C ASP A 75 -20.20 32.73 -9.17
N ASP A 76 -19.79 32.17 -8.05
CA ASP A 76 -18.38 32.13 -7.60
C ASP A 76 -17.50 31.37 -8.58
N PHE A 77 -17.96 30.20 -9.09
CA PHE A 77 -17.21 29.45 -10.10
C PHE A 77 -17.09 30.24 -11.42
N ARG A 78 -18.16 30.92 -11.84
CA ARG A 78 -18.12 31.76 -13.05
C ARG A 78 -17.13 32.91 -12.92
N GLN A 79 -17.16 33.57 -11.78
CA GLN A 79 -16.25 34.70 -11.51
C GLN A 79 -14.79 34.21 -11.50
N GLU A 80 -14.49 33.13 -10.77
CA GLU A 80 -13.13 32.58 -10.71
C GLU A 80 -12.68 32.04 -12.07
N LEU A 81 -13.60 31.52 -12.88
CA LEU A 81 -13.27 31.07 -14.24
C LEU A 81 -12.79 32.22 -15.13
N GLU A 82 -13.25 33.46 -14.90
CA GLU A 82 -12.81 34.65 -15.63
C GLU A 82 -11.46 35.17 -15.12
N ASP A 83 -11.29 35.23 -13.81
CA ASP A 83 -10.23 36.00 -13.13
C ASP A 83 -9.03 35.14 -12.71
N ALA A 84 -9.25 33.86 -12.39
CA ALA A 84 -8.22 33.00 -11.80
C ALA A 84 -7.43 32.18 -12.84
N SER A 85 -6.24 31.69 -12.40
CA SER A 85 -5.46 30.75 -13.20
C SER A 85 -6.12 29.37 -13.22
N PRO A 86 -5.86 28.54 -14.26
CA PRO A 86 -6.34 27.17 -14.33
C PRO A 86 -5.98 26.32 -13.08
N GLU A 87 -4.80 26.53 -12.52
CA GLU A 87 -4.35 25.83 -11.31
C GLU A 87 -5.19 26.22 -10.09
N THR A 88 -5.49 27.54 -9.93
CA THR A 88 -6.33 28.05 -8.87
C THR A 88 -7.75 27.50 -8.94
N ILE A 89 -8.32 27.40 -10.15
CA ILE A 89 -9.64 26.78 -10.36
C ILE A 89 -9.65 25.34 -9.84
N ILE A 90 -8.60 24.57 -10.15
CA ILE A 90 -8.48 23.16 -9.70
C ILE A 90 -8.30 23.08 -8.18
N GLU A 91 -7.56 23.99 -7.58
CA GLU A 91 -7.36 24.03 -6.13
C GLU A 91 -8.65 24.36 -5.38
N LEU A 92 -9.46 25.28 -5.91
CA LEU A 92 -10.71 25.72 -5.29
C LEU A 92 -11.85 24.71 -5.52
N PHE A 93 -12.02 24.23 -6.74
CA PHE A 93 -13.21 23.47 -7.15
C PHE A 93 -12.93 21.99 -7.47
N GLY A 94 -11.67 21.57 -7.49
CA GLY A 94 -11.27 20.19 -7.80
C GLY A 94 -11.19 19.91 -9.30
N THR A 95 -11.00 18.63 -9.64
CA THR A 95 -10.78 18.18 -11.01
C THR A 95 -12.04 17.63 -11.69
N HIS A 96 -13.02 17.21 -10.89
CA HIS A 96 -14.25 16.55 -11.37
C HIS A 96 -15.46 16.98 -10.56
N ILE A 97 -16.61 16.93 -11.21
CA ILE A 97 -17.93 17.17 -10.62
C ILE A 97 -18.60 15.82 -10.39
N LEU A 98 -19.09 15.62 -9.17
CA LEU A 98 -19.83 14.43 -8.79
C LEU A 98 -21.30 14.55 -9.24
N VAL A 99 -21.70 13.73 -10.21
CA VAL A 99 -23.05 13.76 -10.79
C VAL A 99 -23.96 12.66 -10.24
N ASN A 100 -23.38 11.59 -9.70
CA ASN A 100 -24.10 10.57 -8.95
C ASN A 100 -23.44 10.37 -7.60
N THR A 101 -24.24 10.22 -6.55
CA THR A 101 -23.77 9.92 -5.20
C THR A 101 -24.42 8.66 -4.67
N HIS A 102 -23.60 7.72 -4.26
CA HIS A 102 -24.04 6.51 -3.56
C HIS A 102 -23.74 6.71 -2.06
N LEU A 103 -24.78 6.96 -1.28
CA LEU A 103 -24.68 7.28 0.14
C LEU A 103 -25.14 6.10 1.00
N GLY A 104 -24.36 5.77 2.01
CA GLY A 104 -24.65 4.66 2.91
C GLY A 104 -23.56 4.49 3.96
N TYR A 105 -23.30 3.25 4.35
CA TYR A 105 -22.13 2.90 5.15
C TYR A 105 -21.19 2.00 4.35
N ILE A 106 -19.91 2.08 4.63
CA ILE A 106 -18.89 1.28 3.98
C ILE A 106 -17.73 0.97 4.93
N SER A 107 -17.27 -0.28 4.88
CA SER A 107 -15.98 -0.72 5.38
C SER A 107 -15.02 -0.88 4.21
N LYS A 108 -13.89 -0.19 4.23
CA LYS A 108 -12.82 -0.32 3.24
C LYS A 108 -11.59 -0.90 3.91
N THR A 109 -10.97 -1.86 3.25
CA THR A 109 -9.76 -2.51 3.74
C THR A 109 -8.68 -2.38 2.69
N LEU A 110 -7.52 -1.88 3.09
CA LEU A 110 -6.31 -1.95 2.29
C LEU A 110 -5.29 -2.81 3.02
N TYR A 111 -4.74 -3.76 2.32
CA TYR A 111 -3.73 -4.68 2.81
C TYR A 111 -2.51 -4.64 1.91
N ARG A 112 -1.34 -4.78 2.50
CA ARG A 112 -0.09 -5.00 1.79
C ARG A 112 0.69 -6.12 2.43
N SER A 113 1.41 -6.89 1.64
CA SER A 113 2.35 -7.90 2.13
C SER A 113 3.42 -8.18 1.07
N ILE A 114 4.54 -8.70 1.49
CA ILE A 114 5.50 -9.34 0.59
C ILE A 114 5.01 -10.77 0.39
N VAL A 115 4.59 -11.08 -0.84
CA VAL A 115 4.00 -12.38 -1.16
C VAL A 115 5.07 -13.30 -1.75
N ALA A 116 5.31 -14.43 -1.09
CA ALA A 116 6.18 -15.50 -1.58
C ALA A 116 5.34 -16.53 -2.36
N ASP A 117 4.96 -16.17 -3.59
CA ASP A 117 4.20 -17.04 -4.50
C ASP A 117 4.56 -16.75 -5.96
N ASP A 118 4.08 -17.59 -6.88
CA ASP A 118 4.23 -17.38 -8.31
C ASP A 118 3.47 -16.14 -8.76
N GLU A 119 3.96 -15.47 -9.78
CA GLU A 119 3.45 -14.18 -10.27
C GLU A 119 1.94 -14.18 -10.53
N GLU A 120 1.42 -15.26 -11.11
CA GLU A 120 -0.01 -15.48 -11.40
C GLU A 120 -0.88 -15.63 -10.14
N ASN A 121 -0.28 -15.98 -9.00
CA ASN A 121 -0.96 -16.23 -7.73
C ASN A 121 -0.85 -15.04 -6.74
N LEU A 122 0.02 -14.07 -6.98
CA LEU A 122 0.33 -12.99 -6.04
C LEU A 122 -0.92 -12.31 -5.48
N LEU A 123 -1.83 -11.89 -6.36
CA LEU A 123 -3.05 -11.19 -5.93
C LEU A 123 -3.99 -12.10 -5.14
N ARG A 124 -4.14 -13.35 -5.54
CA ARG A 124 -4.98 -14.33 -4.82
C ARG A 124 -4.43 -14.60 -3.43
N THR A 125 -3.13 -14.74 -3.31
CA THR A 125 -2.44 -14.99 -2.04
C THR A 125 -2.50 -13.77 -1.13
N ALA A 126 -2.32 -12.56 -1.67
CA ALA A 126 -2.51 -11.32 -0.92
C ALA A 126 -3.96 -11.14 -0.43
N ASN A 127 -4.96 -11.45 -1.27
CA ASN A 127 -6.38 -11.40 -0.88
C ASN A 127 -6.70 -12.41 0.24
N THR A 128 -6.09 -13.60 0.20
CA THR A 128 -6.23 -14.61 1.28
C THR A 128 -5.62 -14.08 2.59
N GLY A 129 -4.42 -13.48 2.52
CA GLY A 129 -3.77 -12.83 3.66
C GLY A 129 -4.61 -11.68 4.22
N MET A 130 -5.14 -10.81 3.35
CA MET A 130 -6.04 -9.72 3.74
C MET A 130 -7.27 -10.25 4.49
N GLY A 131 -7.94 -11.25 3.93
CA GLY A 131 -9.14 -11.82 4.54
C GLY A 131 -8.87 -12.44 5.91
N ALA A 132 -7.78 -13.17 6.07
CA ALA A 132 -7.37 -13.75 7.34
C ALA A 132 -7.09 -12.66 8.39
N HIS A 133 -6.31 -11.63 8.04
CA HIS A 133 -6.03 -10.51 8.94
C HIS A 133 -7.29 -9.69 9.27
N GLN A 134 -8.15 -9.41 8.27
CA GLN A 134 -9.40 -8.70 8.50
C GLN A 134 -10.29 -9.47 9.49
N SER A 135 -10.42 -10.79 9.33
CA SER A 135 -11.24 -11.63 10.20
C SER A 135 -10.69 -11.70 11.64
N SER A 136 -9.38 -11.54 11.83
CA SER A 136 -8.79 -11.46 13.17
C SER A 136 -9.03 -10.12 13.86
N ILE A 137 -9.41 -9.07 13.13
CA ILE A 137 -9.62 -7.71 13.66
C ILE A 137 -11.11 -7.40 13.78
N ILE A 138 -11.89 -7.75 12.76
CA ILE A 138 -13.31 -7.40 12.65
C ILE A 138 -14.13 -8.67 12.45
N LYS A 139 -15.13 -8.83 13.28
CA LYS A 139 -16.16 -9.84 13.11
C LYS A 139 -17.28 -9.25 12.23
N HIS A 140 -17.46 -9.83 11.05
CA HIS A 140 -18.61 -9.52 10.22
C HIS A 140 -19.80 -10.39 10.62
N PRO A 141 -21.03 -9.81 10.75
CA PRO A 141 -22.20 -10.60 11.04
C PRO A 141 -22.46 -11.61 9.91
N ASN A 142 -22.73 -12.84 10.29
CA ASN A 142 -23.15 -13.94 9.39
C ASN A 142 -22.09 -14.42 8.37
N ILE A 143 -20.83 -14.05 8.54
CA ILE A 143 -19.75 -14.52 7.67
C ILE A 143 -18.68 -15.19 8.53
N SER A 144 -18.50 -16.49 8.34
CA SER A 144 -17.36 -17.25 8.86
C SER A 144 -16.61 -17.85 7.66
N ILE A 145 -15.40 -17.34 7.40
CA ILE A 145 -14.56 -17.82 6.31
C ILE A 145 -13.30 -18.41 6.93
N THR A 146 -12.97 -19.64 6.51
CA THR A 146 -11.71 -20.27 6.85
C THR A 146 -10.72 -20.05 5.70
N TYR A 147 -9.55 -19.54 6.01
CA TYR A 147 -8.49 -19.30 5.03
C TYR A 147 -7.45 -20.41 5.11
N PRO A 148 -6.94 -20.92 3.98
CA PRO A 148 -5.89 -21.96 3.97
C PRO A 148 -4.61 -21.42 4.64
N GLU A 149 -4.20 -22.05 5.73
CA GLU A 149 -3.04 -21.63 6.53
C GLU A 149 -1.76 -21.50 5.71
N GLU A 150 -1.52 -22.47 4.82
CA GLU A 150 -0.34 -22.49 3.94
C GLU A 150 -0.31 -21.28 2.99
N THR A 151 -1.47 -20.81 2.53
CA THR A 151 -1.55 -19.60 1.70
C THR A 151 -1.36 -18.33 2.54
N VAL A 152 -1.90 -18.30 3.75
CA VAL A 152 -1.72 -17.16 4.67
C VAL A 152 -0.24 -17.00 5.02
N LYS A 153 0.48 -18.08 5.29
CA LYS A 153 1.91 -18.09 5.63
C LYS A 153 2.83 -17.57 4.53
N LYS A 154 2.37 -17.52 3.29
CA LYS A 154 3.11 -16.92 2.17
C LYS A 154 3.10 -15.38 2.19
N ASN A 155 2.39 -14.75 3.12
CA ASN A 155 2.31 -13.29 3.28
C ASN A 155 3.25 -12.83 4.39
N TYR A 156 4.36 -12.21 4.04
CA TYR A 156 5.35 -11.68 4.98
C TYR A 156 5.15 -10.19 5.20
N GLY A 157 5.32 -9.72 6.43
CA GLY A 157 5.20 -8.30 6.79
C GLY A 157 3.81 -7.73 6.50
N GLY A 158 2.76 -8.56 6.62
CA GLY A 158 1.39 -8.16 6.31
C GLY A 158 0.91 -7.00 7.18
N THR A 159 0.50 -5.90 6.55
CA THR A 159 -0.07 -4.73 7.22
C THR A 159 -1.45 -4.44 6.66
N ILE A 160 -2.42 -4.24 7.57
CA ILE A 160 -3.81 -4.00 7.20
C ILE A 160 -4.29 -2.67 7.76
N VAL A 161 -5.02 -1.93 6.96
CA VAL A 161 -5.73 -0.72 7.34
C VAL A 161 -7.20 -0.90 7.02
N VAL A 162 -8.06 -0.73 8.02
CA VAL A 162 -9.51 -0.80 7.85
C VAL A 162 -10.11 0.56 8.18
N SER A 163 -10.94 1.05 7.27
CA SER A 163 -11.68 2.32 7.42
C SER A 163 -13.18 2.05 7.41
N LEU A 164 -13.88 2.61 8.39
CA LEU A 164 -15.32 2.50 8.55
C LEU A 164 -15.96 3.89 8.40
N GLN A 165 -16.96 4.03 7.52
CA GLN A 165 -17.61 5.30 7.20
C GLN A 165 -19.12 5.15 7.02
N GLY A 166 -19.87 6.22 7.32
CA GLY A 166 -21.31 6.27 7.04
C GLY A 166 -22.19 5.72 8.13
N ALA A 167 -21.68 5.67 9.38
CA ALA A 167 -22.45 5.36 10.58
C ALA A 167 -21.94 6.15 11.79
N ASP A 168 -22.49 5.98 12.96
CA ASP A 168 -22.23 6.82 14.14
C ASP A 168 -20.81 6.57 14.71
N SER A 169 -19.98 7.59 14.72
CA SER A 169 -18.63 7.55 15.28
C SER A 169 -18.60 7.32 16.79
N LYS A 170 -19.64 7.75 17.52
CA LYS A 170 -19.77 7.50 18.97
C LYS A 170 -19.98 6.02 19.23
N VAL A 171 -20.84 5.36 18.43
CA VAL A 171 -21.05 3.92 18.52
C VAL A 171 -19.76 3.18 18.20
N PHE A 172 -19.04 3.59 17.15
CA PHE A 172 -17.74 3.01 16.82
C PHE A 172 -16.76 3.06 18.01
N ASN A 173 -16.70 4.19 18.70
CA ASN A 173 -15.81 4.36 19.86
C ASN A 173 -16.17 3.46 21.07
N GLN A 174 -17.39 2.93 21.10
CA GLN A 174 -17.86 2.03 22.17
C GLN A 174 -17.73 0.55 21.81
N LEU A 175 -17.32 0.22 20.57
CA LEU A 175 -17.16 -1.17 20.15
C LEU A 175 -16.11 -1.89 21.01
N THR A 176 -16.42 -3.12 21.36
CA THR A 176 -15.57 -4.00 22.17
C THR A 176 -15.45 -5.37 21.51
N GLY A 177 -14.53 -6.20 22.01
CA GLY A 177 -14.30 -7.55 21.48
C GLY A 177 -13.00 -7.66 20.68
N ASP A 178 -12.49 -8.88 20.55
CA ASP A 178 -11.32 -9.23 19.77
C ASP A 178 -11.57 -10.63 19.16
N PRO A 179 -11.96 -10.71 17.89
CA PRO A 179 -12.21 -9.61 16.93
C PRO A 179 -13.39 -8.71 17.32
N MET A 180 -13.33 -7.45 16.87
CA MET A 180 -14.34 -6.43 17.17
C MET A 180 -15.64 -6.68 16.39
N ASP A 181 -16.78 -6.78 17.07
CA ASP A 181 -18.09 -6.85 16.41
C ASP A 181 -18.54 -5.46 15.97
N ILE A 182 -18.65 -5.25 14.65
CA ILE A 182 -19.07 -3.98 14.05
C ILE A 182 -20.60 -3.91 13.81
N SER A 183 -21.36 -4.92 14.18
CA SER A 183 -22.82 -4.95 13.97
C SER A 183 -23.54 -3.75 14.59
N PRO A 184 -23.26 -3.31 15.84
CA PRO A 184 -23.89 -2.13 16.42
C PRO A 184 -23.60 -0.86 15.63
N TRP A 185 -22.37 -0.72 15.09
CA TRP A 185 -22.01 0.41 14.27
C TRP A 185 -22.79 0.40 12.94
N ILE A 186 -22.90 -0.75 12.26
CA ILE A 186 -23.70 -0.90 11.04
C ILE A 186 -25.14 -0.47 11.29
N GLN A 187 -25.76 -0.93 12.40
CA GLN A 187 -27.13 -0.60 12.76
C GLN A 187 -27.36 0.88 13.10
N SER A 188 -26.29 1.62 13.44
CA SER A 188 -26.38 3.06 13.72
C SER A 188 -26.42 3.94 12.47
N ALA A 189 -26.25 3.35 11.27
CA ALA A 189 -26.30 4.08 10.00
C ALA A 189 -27.69 4.66 9.75
N ASN A 190 -27.77 5.96 9.49
CA ASN A 190 -29.01 6.69 9.24
C ASN A 190 -28.79 7.85 8.27
N GLU A 191 -29.84 8.59 7.93
CA GLU A 191 -29.79 9.67 6.94
C GLU A 191 -28.80 10.81 7.26
N LYS A 192 -28.52 11.02 8.55
CA LYS A 192 -27.66 12.14 8.99
C LYS A 192 -26.18 11.81 8.99
N ASN A 193 -25.83 10.51 9.00
CA ASN A 193 -24.44 10.07 9.12
C ASN A 193 -23.96 9.22 7.94
N ARG A 194 -24.74 9.15 6.85
CA ARG A 194 -24.32 8.49 5.61
C ARG A 194 -23.06 9.11 5.03
N ALA A 195 -22.19 8.28 4.50
CA ALA A 195 -21.00 8.68 3.76
C ALA A 195 -21.10 8.24 2.29
N LEU A 196 -20.24 8.81 1.46
CA LEU A 196 -20.05 8.37 0.09
C LEU A 196 -19.43 6.95 0.10
N THR A 197 -20.19 5.97 -0.42
CA THR A 197 -19.79 4.55 -0.34
C THR A 197 -19.04 4.10 -1.58
N THR A 198 -19.53 4.49 -2.75
CA THR A 198 -19.01 4.05 -4.04
C THR A 198 -18.84 5.26 -4.95
N LEU A 199 -17.80 5.22 -5.75
CA LEU A 199 -17.49 6.18 -6.78
C LEU A 199 -16.97 5.43 -8.00
N THR A 200 -17.63 5.60 -9.13
CA THR A 200 -17.22 5.03 -10.41
C THR A 200 -16.92 6.14 -11.42
N GLY A 201 -16.31 5.81 -12.54
CA GLY A 201 -16.07 6.82 -13.59
C GLY A 201 -17.36 7.44 -14.15
N GLU A 202 -18.49 6.71 -14.09
CA GLU A 202 -19.80 7.20 -14.52
C GLU A 202 -20.44 8.19 -13.55
N ASP A 203 -19.95 8.25 -12.33
CA ASP A 203 -20.44 9.16 -11.28
C ASP A 203 -19.79 10.54 -11.35
N LEU A 204 -18.82 10.70 -12.23
CA LEU A 204 -17.99 11.90 -12.34
C LEU A 204 -17.95 12.43 -13.77
N ILE A 205 -17.97 13.75 -13.87
CA ILE A 205 -17.60 14.45 -15.12
C ILE A 205 -16.40 15.35 -14.86
N PRO A 206 -15.46 15.46 -15.80
CA PRO A 206 -14.35 16.40 -15.67
C PRO A 206 -14.86 17.84 -15.58
N ILE A 207 -14.25 18.65 -14.69
CA ILE A 207 -14.66 20.03 -14.47
C ILE A 207 -14.61 20.85 -15.78
N TYR A 208 -13.69 20.54 -16.69
CA TYR A 208 -13.59 21.26 -17.96
C TYR A 208 -14.76 20.96 -18.93
N ASP A 209 -15.55 19.90 -18.70
CA ASP A 209 -16.68 19.57 -19.60
C ASP A 209 -17.90 20.46 -19.36
N VAL A 210 -17.94 21.17 -18.24
CA VAL A 210 -19.00 22.18 -17.98
C VAL A 210 -18.66 23.59 -18.48
N ILE A 211 -17.47 23.77 -19.09
CA ILE A 211 -16.98 25.07 -19.56
C ILE A 211 -17.33 25.22 -21.04
N ALA A 212 -18.08 26.27 -21.37
CA ALA A 212 -18.53 26.55 -22.73
C ALA A 212 -17.43 27.16 -23.62
N ASP A 213 -16.57 28.03 -23.05
CA ASP A 213 -15.47 28.64 -23.80
C ASP A 213 -14.40 27.59 -24.16
N PRO A 214 -14.14 27.35 -25.46
CA PRO A 214 -13.24 26.29 -25.89
C PRO A 214 -11.77 26.53 -25.49
N ILE A 215 -11.34 27.80 -25.37
CA ILE A 215 -9.98 28.13 -25.00
C ILE A 215 -9.79 27.86 -23.51
N LYS A 216 -10.69 28.37 -22.66
CA LYS A 216 -10.68 28.10 -21.21
C LYS A 216 -10.84 26.60 -20.92
N LYS A 217 -11.75 25.93 -21.63
CA LYS A 217 -11.92 24.47 -21.53
C LYS A 217 -10.59 23.74 -21.74
N GLN A 218 -9.85 24.08 -22.80
CA GLN A 218 -8.57 23.45 -23.09
C GLN A 218 -7.51 23.74 -22.03
N GLN A 219 -7.42 24.98 -21.56
CA GLN A 219 -6.49 25.37 -20.49
C GLN A 219 -6.76 24.61 -19.18
N ILE A 220 -8.04 24.54 -18.75
CA ILE A 220 -8.43 23.81 -17.56
C ILE A 220 -8.18 22.30 -17.73
N LYS A 221 -8.44 21.71 -18.90
CA LYS A 221 -8.14 20.32 -19.20
C LYS A 221 -6.64 20.00 -19.02
N GLU A 222 -5.77 20.84 -19.57
CA GLU A 222 -4.33 20.68 -19.44
C GLU A 222 -3.89 20.77 -17.98
N ALA A 223 -4.43 21.71 -17.22
CA ALA A 223 -4.15 21.86 -15.81
C ALA A 223 -4.68 20.68 -14.98
N VAL A 224 -5.87 20.13 -15.27
CA VAL A 224 -6.38 18.90 -14.65
C VAL A 224 -5.43 17.74 -14.89
N ILE A 225 -5.00 17.51 -16.13
CA ILE A 225 -4.06 16.44 -16.46
C ILE A 225 -2.73 16.63 -15.73
N ALA A 226 -2.19 17.86 -15.71
CA ALA A 226 -0.95 18.18 -15.00
C ALA A 226 -1.10 17.97 -13.48
N HIS A 227 -2.23 18.38 -12.90
CA HIS A 227 -2.54 18.18 -11.48
C HIS A 227 -2.59 16.69 -11.13
N ILE A 228 -3.31 15.89 -11.94
CA ILE A 228 -3.38 14.44 -11.75
C ILE A 228 -1.99 13.81 -11.81
N LYS A 229 -1.20 14.12 -12.84
CA LYS A 229 0.17 13.60 -12.99
C LYS A 229 1.08 13.97 -11.80
N ARG A 230 1.00 15.20 -11.31
CA ARG A 230 1.81 15.68 -10.17
C ARG A 230 1.47 14.95 -8.86
N HIS A 231 0.23 14.49 -8.73
CA HIS A 231 -0.25 13.81 -7.53
C HIS A 231 -0.35 12.28 -7.68
N GLN A 232 0.19 11.73 -8.76
CA GLN A 232 0.29 10.28 -8.91
C GLN A 232 1.16 9.69 -7.80
N LEU A 233 0.70 8.57 -7.26
CA LEU A 233 1.48 7.78 -6.32
C LEU A 233 2.65 7.13 -7.09
N SER A 234 3.87 7.44 -6.66
CA SER A 234 5.07 6.76 -7.15
C SER A 234 5.44 5.65 -6.17
N LEU A 235 5.50 4.42 -6.65
CA LEU A 235 6.00 3.31 -5.84
C LEU A 235 7.51 3.43 -5.68
N GLN A 236 7.99 3.34 -4.45
CA GLN A 236 9.41 3.25 -4.18
C GLN A 236 9.95 1.93 -4.73
N GLN A 237 11.05 2.00 -5.48
CA GLN A 237 11.62 0.82 -6.13
C GLN A 237 12.47 0.03 -5.15
N THR A 238 11.88 -1.03 -4.60
CA THR A 238 12.52 -1.93 -3.64
C THR A 238 12.28 -3.39 -4.01
N ALA A 239 13.11 -4.28 -3.48
CA ALA A 239 12.94 -5.72 -3.56
C ALA A 239 13.13 -6.35 -2.17
N PRO A 240 12.39 -7.43 -1.84
CA PRO A 240 12.60 -8.16 -0.59
C PRO A 240 13.91 -8.93 -0.63
N ILE A 241 14.48 -9.22 0.53
CA ILE A 241 15.56 -10.20 0.68
C ILE A 241 14.93 -11.47 1.27
N PHE A 242 14.68 -12.46 0.40
CA PHE A 242 14.23 -13.77 0.83
C PHE A 242 15.41 -14.58 1.38
N GLN A 243 15.25 -15.12 2.57
CA GLN A 243 16.11 -16.17 3.09
C GLN A 243 15.52 -17.50 2.68
N ALA A 244 16.35 -18.37 2.14
CA ALA A 244 15.98 -19.72 1.72
C ALA A 244 17.05 -20.75 2.12
N SER A 245 16.74 -22.04 2.00
CA SER A 245 17.68 -23.11 2.27
C SER A 245 17.45 -24.29 1.32
N ASP A 246 18.54 -24.94 0.93
CA ASP A 246 18.52 -26.25 0.27
C ASP A 246 18.50 -27.44 1.25
N GLY A 247 18.31 -27.13 2.55
CA GLY A 247 18.36 -28.09 3.64
C GLY A 247 19.72 -28.13 4.38
N TYR A 248 20.76 -27.52 3.80
CA TYR A 248 22.12 -27.49 4.38
C TYR A 248 22.67 -26.07 4.50
N TYR A 249 22.45 -25.23 3.48
CA TYR A 249 23.03 -23.90 3.37
C TYR A 249 21.94 -22.85 3.26
N HIS A 250 22.19 -21.68 3.86
CA HIS A 250 21.33 -20.51 3.66
C HIS A 250 21.69 -19.81 2.35
N ARG A 251 20.66 -19.38 1.65
CA ARG A 251 20.76 -18.64 0.39
C ARG A 251 19.86 -17.43 0.42
N TYR A 252 20.26 -16.39 -0.34
CA TYR A 252 19.57 -15.08 -0.33
C TYR A 252 19.20 -14.70 -1.75
N TYR A 253 17.96 -14.27 -1.93
CA TYR A 253 17.38 -13.93 -3.21
C TYR A 253 16.56 -12.65 -3.07
N THR A 254 16.54 -11.82 -4.13
CA THR A 254 15.65 -10.65 -4.24
C THR A 254 14.42 -10.94 -5.10
N SER A 255 14.32 -12.16 -5.66
CA SER A 255 13.23 -12.63 -6.48
C SER A 255 12.75 -14.01 -6.02
N TYR A 256 11.46 -14.15 -5.76
CA TYR A 256 10.85 -15.45 -5.45
C TYR A 256 10.98 -16.44 -6.60
N LYS A 257 10.89 -15.97 -7.85
CA LYS A 257 11.08 -16.78 -9.05
C LYS A 257 12.49 -17.40 -9.12
N GLU A 258 13.52 -16.65 -8.75
CA GLU A 258 14.89 -17.19 -8.71
C GLU A 258 15.04 -18.25 -7.61
N LEU A 259 14.45 -18.01 -6.44
CA LEU A 259 14.43 -18.95 -5.33
C LEU A 259 13.80 -20.27 -5.75
N THR A 260 12.61 -20.24 -6.35
CA THR A 260 11.90 -21.47 -6.77
C THR A 260 12.57 -22.17 -7.92
N ALA A 261 13.24 -21.45 -8.84
CA ALA A 261 14.02 -22.03 -9.92
C ALA A 261 15.22 -22.88 -9.41
N LYS A 262 15.69 -22.62 -8.18
CA LYS A 262 16.74 -23.43 -7.50
C LYS A 262 16.20 -24.54 -6.62
N ALA A 263 14.87 -24.68 -6.54
CA ALA A 263 14.19 -25.61 -5.64
C ALA A 263 14.53 -25.44 -4.15
N ASP A 264 14.94 -24.23 -3.78
CA ASP A 264 15.21 -23.88 -2.39
C ASP A 264 13.89 -23.63 -1.62
N ILE A 265 13.90 -23.90 -0.32
CA ILE A 265 12.74 -23.68 0.55
C ILE A 265 12.81 -22.29 1.13
N CYS A 266 11.81 -21.46 0.85
CA CYS A 266 11.69 -20.11 1.44
C CYS A 266 11.49 -20.21 2.96
N GLN A 267 12.36 -19.56 3.71
CA GLN A 267 12.33 -19.51 5.18
C GLN A 267 11.74 -18.20 5.70
N GLY A 268 11.69 -17.15 4.88
CA GLY A 268 11.14 -15.87 5.24
C GLY A 268 11.75 -14.71 4.47
N VAL A 269 11.36 -13.49 4.90
CA VAL A 269 11.92 -12.22 4.43
C VAL A 269 12.68 -11.60 5.60
N ILE A 270 13.97 -11.33 5.39
CA ILE A 270 14.84 -10.74 6.42
C ILE A 270 14.88 -9.20 6.35
N GLY A 271 14.53 -8.63 5.21
CA GLY A 271 14.57 -7.18 4.98
C GLY A 271 14.30 -6.84 3.52
N SER A 272 14.72 -5.65 3.11
CA SER A 272 14.55 -5.18 1.73
C SER A 272 15.76 -4.38 1.26
N VAL A 273 15.96 -4.35 -0.05
CA VAL A 273 16.95 -3.49 -0.71
C VAL A 273 16.26 -2.49 -1.61
N PHE A 274 16.85 -1.31 -1.79
CA PHE A 274 16.51 -0.43 -2.89
C PHE A 274 17.11 -0.99 -4.19
N ILE A 275 16.33 -0.98 -5.27
CA ILE A 275 16.80 -1.43 -6.59
C ILE A 275 17.81 -0.43 -7.19
N ARG A 276 17.71 0.84 -6.80
CA ARG A 276 18.58 1.93 -7.22
C ARG A 276 19.23 2.58 -6.01
N HIS A 277 20.41 3.18 -6.24
CA HIS A 277 21.07 3.97 -5.21
C HIS A 277 20.19 5.14 -4.76
N GLU A 278 19.89 5.18 -3.46
CA GLU A 278 19.17 6.26 -2.79
C GLU A 278 20.14 7.04 -1.87
N PRO A 279 19.86 8.32 -1.57
CA PRO A 279 20.71 9.10 -0.67
C PRO A 279 20.91 8.40 0.69
N GLY A 280 22.16 8.26 1.11
CA GLY A 280 22.53 7.63 2.37
C GLY A 280 22.58 6.09 2.34
N THR A 281 22.39 5.48 1.18
CA THR A 281 22.54 4.03 1.02
C THR A 281 23.91 3.64 0.45
N VAL A 282 24.31 2.40 0.72
CA VAL A 282 25.51 1.75 0.21
C VAL A 282 25.12 0.46 -0.53
N PRO A 283 25.95 -0.02 -1.46
CA PRO A 283 25.70 -1.29 -2.13
C PRO A 283 25.67 -2.46 -1.15
N LEU A 284 24.73 -3.39 -1.32
CA LEU A 284 24.74 -4.70 -0.69
C LEU A 284 25.17 -5.74 -1.72
N TYR A 285 26.25 -6.43 -1.43
CA TYR A 285 26.82 -7.47 -2.27
C TYR A 285 26.38 -8.84 -1.82
N LEU A 286 26.05 -9.69 -2.76
CA LEU A 286 25.88 -11.13 -2.58
C LEU A 286 27.12 -11.83 -3.13
N SER A 287 27.90 -12.45 -2.26
CA SER A 287 28.98 -13.37 -2.64
C SER A 287 28.53 -14.81 -2.48
N SER A 288 29.07 -15.70 -3.31
CA SER A 288 28.77 -17.14 -3.25
C SER A 288 30.01 -17.96 -3.57
N ASP A 289 30.28 -18.97 -2.77
CA ASP A 289 31.29 -20.01 -3.04
C ASP A 289 30.71 -21.21 -3.81
N GLY A 290 29.51 -21.06 -4.38
CA GLY A 290 28.77 -22.12 -5.05
C GLY A 290 27.85 -22.91 -4.10
N LYS A 291 28.00 -22.78 -2.79
CA LYS A 291 27.18 -23.42 -1.75
C LYS A 291 26.59 -22.38 -0.81
N ASN A 292 27.45 -21.59 -0.17
CA ASN A 292 27.04 -20.57 0.77
C ASN A 292 26.80 -19.23 0.05
N HIS A 293 25.81 -18.51 0.49
CA HIS A 293 25.62 -17.11 0.16
C HIS A 293 25.97 -16.25 1.37
N ARG A 294 26.66 -15.13 1.12
CA ARG A 294 26.95 -14.13 2.14
C ARG A 294 26.63 -12.74 1.62
N LEU A 295 25.99 -11.93 2.45
CA LEU A 295 25.69 -10.53 2.19
C LEU A 295 26.77 -9.66 2.84
N THR A 296 27.36 -8.72 2.09
CA THR A 296 28.43 -7.84 2.60
C THR A 296 28.25 -6.43 2.07
N LEU A 297 28.75 -5.43 2.81
CA LEU A 297 28.77 -4.02 2.36
C LEU A 297 29.95 -3.70 1.47
N GLU A 298 30.94 -4.58 1.39
CA GLU A 298 32.10 -4.48 0.55
C GLU A 298 32.16 -5.66 -0.44
N PRO A 299 32.70 -5.46 -1.64
CA PRO A 299 32.92 -6.57 -2.56
C PRO A 299 33.90 -7.59 -1.96
N ALA A 300 33.71 -8.86 -2.30
CA ALA A 300 34.65 -9.89 -1.87
C ALA A 300 36.09 -9.59 -2.36
N PRO A 301 37.13 -9.98 -1.60
CA PRO A 301 38.54 -9.65 -1.92
C PRO A 301 39.02 -10.11 -3.31
N ASN A 302 38.39 -11.16 -3.84
CA ASN A 302 38.65 -11.68 -5.20
C ASN A 302 37.82 -10.97 -6.29
N GLY A 303 37.01 -9.96 -5.93
CA GLY A 303 36.12 -9.26 -6.83
C GLY A 303 34.82 -10.02 -7.17
N ASP A 304 34.62 -11.20 -6.60
CA ASP A 304 33.38 -11.96 -6.76
C ASP A 304 32.32 -11.40 -5.81
N GLY A 305 31.28 -10.85 -6.37
CA GLY A 305 30.14 -10.31 -5.63
C GLY A 305 29.21 -9.54 -6.57
N THR A 306 27.94 -9.90 -6.55
CA THR A 306 26.92 -9.21 -7.32
C THR A 306 26.21 -8.21 -6.41
N ILE A 307 26.08 -6.96 -6.86
CA ILE A 307 25.22 -5.99 -6.17
C ILE A 307 23.77 -6.45 -6.33
N ILE A 308 23.12 -6.76 -5.23
CA ILE A 308 21.70 -7.15 -5.21
C ILE A 308 20.77 -5.99 -4.90
N GLY A 309 21.31 -4.85 -4.51
CA GLY A 309 20.62 -3.63 -4.23
C GLY A 309 21.40 -2.72 -3.28
N TYR A 310 20.70 -1.81 -2.61
CA TYR A 310 21.30 -0.81 -1.73
C TYR A 310 20.58 -0.81 -0.38
N VAL A 311 21.34 -0.62 0.70
CA VAL A 311 20.88 -0.62 2.10
C VAL A 311 21.48 0.57 2.84
N TYR A 312 21.01 0.85 4.05
CA TYR A 312 21.65 1.86 4.90
C TYR A 312 22.78 1.22 5.73
N GLU A 313 23.87 1.96 5.88
CA GLU A 313 24.99 1.58 6.75
C GLU A 313 24.78 2.05 8.19
N LYS A 314 23.95 3.08 8.41
CA LYS A 314 23.75 3.73 9.70
C LYS A 314 22.34 3.55 10.20
N GLU A 315 22.20 3.42 11.51
CA GLU A 315 20.95 3.32 12.22
C GLU A 315 20.08 4.57 12.07
N SER A 316 18.75 4.36 11.98
CA SER A 316 17.74 5.38 12.23
C SER A 316 16.45 4.73 12.73
N ASP A 317 15.57 5.51 13.37
CA ASP A 317 14.34 5.03 14.03
C ASP A 317 13.39 4.27 13.08
N ASP A 318 13.47 4.54 11.77
CA ASP A 318 12.62 3.94 10.75
C ASP A 318 13.21 2.66 10.12
N LEU A 319 14.36 2.22 10.60
CA LEU A 319 15.08 1.09 10.06
C LEU A 319 15.10 -0.11 11.02
N ASN A 320 15.18 -1.30 10.44
CA ASN A 320 15.52 -2.52 11.17
C ASN A 320 17.00 -2.83 10.94
N CYS A 321 17.70 -3.16 12.02
CA CYS A 321 19.05 -3.72 11.94
C CYS A 321 18.97 -5.18 11.50
N ILE A 322 19.82 -5.55 10.57
CA ILE A 322 20.05 -6.93 10.14
C ILE A 322 21.42 -7.33 10.61
N TYR A 323 21.48 -8.31 11.50
CA TYR A 323 22.71 -8.84 12.08
C TYR A 323 23.14 -10.11 11.35
N GLU A 324 24.43 -10.22 11.02
CA GLU A 324 25.00 -11.46 10.51
C GLU A 324 25.47 -12.34 11.65
N ILE A 325 25.09 -13.61 11.59
CA ILE A 325 25.57 -14.67 12.48
C ILE A 325 26.19 -15.80 11.65
N SER A 326 27.18 -16.53 12.22
CA SER A 326 27.84 -17.65 11.54
C SER A 326 28.16 -18.78 12.50
N ASP A 327 28.07 -20.01 12.00
CA ASP A 327 28.55 -21.23 12.66
C ASP A 327 30.00 -21.58 12.28
N GLY A 328 30.68 -20.66 11.57
CA GLY A 328 32.03 -20.84 11.04
C GLY A 328 32.06 -21.47 9.63
N LYS A 329 30.91 -21.90 9.10
CA LYS A 329 30.77 -22.45 7.74
C LYS A 329 29.66 -21.75 6.96
N ASN A 330 28.55 -21.51 7.63
CA ASN A 330 27.36 -20.88 7.03
C ASN A 330 27.15 -19.49 7.60
N PHE A 331 26.41 -18.66 6.86
CA PHE A 331 25.98 -17.34 7.30
C PHE A 331 24.45 -17.28 7.34
N ALA A 332 23.91 -16.73 8.41
CA ALA A 332 22.50 -16.43 8.54
C ALA A 332 22.32 -14.99 9.02
N TYR A 333 21.13 -14.45 8.81
CA TYR A 333 20.79 -13.06 9.17
C TYR A 333 19.54 -13.03 10.01
N THR A 334 19.54 -12.15 11.03
CA THR A 334 18.42 -11.99 11.97
C THR A 334 18.17 -10.53 12.25
N THR A 335 16.90 -10.19 12.51
CA THR A 335 16.48 -8.87 13.03
C THR A 335 16.46 -8.82 14.54
N GLU A 336 16.65 -9.96 15.23
CA GLU A 336 16.57 -10.08 16.68
C GLU A 336 17.96 -9.92 17.30
N GLU A 337 18.18 -8.82 18.00
CA GLU A 337 19.45 -8.54 18.67
C GLU A 337 19.85 -9.64 19.65
N LYS A 338 18.89 -10.18 20.40
CA LYS A 338 19.13 -11.32 21.32
C LYS A 338 19.62 -12.58 20.60
N ASP A 339 19.21 -12.78 19.33
CA ASP A 339 19.65 -13.91 18.52
C ASP A 339 21.05 -13.65 17.97
N ALA A 340 21.40 -12.39 17.71
CA ALA A 340 22.72 -11.98 17.27
C ALA A 340 23.79 -12.06 18.37
N TYR A 341 23.39 -11.77 19.63
CA TYR A 341 24.32 -11.73 20.77
C TYR A 341 24.02 -12.79 21.83
N GLY A 342 22.95 -13.57 21.68
CA GLY A 342 22.62 -14.68 22.57
C GLY A 342 23.46 -15.93 22.34
N ASP A 343 23.52 -16.81 23.31
CA ASP A 343 24.19 -18.11 23.18
C ASP A 343 23.23 -19.10 22.52
N LYS A 344 23.28 -19.21 21.18
CA LYS A 344 22.55 -20.18 20.37
C LYS A 344 23.46 -21.30 19.87
N GLY A 345 24.23 -21.86 20.72
CA GLY A 345 25.11 -23.00 20.43
C GLY A 345 26.30 -22.59 19.53
N THR A 346 26.32 -23.08 18.29
CA THR A 346 27.44 -22.84 17.36
C THR A 346 27.37 -21.51 16.61
N TRP A 347 26.20 -20.87 16.54
CA TRP A 347 26.01 -19.61 15.85
C TRP A 347 26.50 -18.42 16.67
N LYS A 348 27.37 -17.59 16.10
CA LYS A 348 27.97 -16.43 16.76
C LYS A 348 27.87 -15.19 15.87
N PRO A 349 27.73 -14.00 16.45
CA PRO A 349 27.75 -12.75 15.68
C PRO A 349 29.12 -12.57 15.01
N THR A 350 29.11 -12.08 13.78
CA THR A 350 30.35 -11.78 13.02
C THR A 350 30.78 -10.34 13.18
N GLY A 351 29.91 -9.47 13.70
CA GLY A 351 30.11 -8.03 13.80
C GLY A 351 29.61 -7.27 12.56
N LEU A 352 29.21 -7.96 11.49
CA LEU A 352 28.57 -7.32 10.35
C LEU A 352 27.11 -7.02 10.65
N SER A 353 26.71 -5.80 10.39
CA SER A 353 25.30 -5.38 10.37
C SER A 353 25.05 -4.36 9.27
N PHE A 354 23.81 -4.30 8.82
CA PHE A 354 23.30 -3.26 7.91
C PHE A 354 21.82 -2.99 8.22
N TYR A 355 21.30 -1.91 7.67
CA TYR A 355 19.95 -1.48 8.01
C TYR A 355 19.05 -1.45 6.80
N THR A 356 17.84 -1.96 6.95
CA THR A 356 16.80 -1.97 5.92
C THR A 356 15.55 -1.26 6.45
N LYS A 357 14.67 -0.84 5.54
CA LYS A 357 13.34 -0.38 5.97
C LYS A 357 12.59 -1.50 6.69
N LYS A 358 11.78 -1.14 7.67
CA LYS A 358 10.91 -2.08 8.39
C LYS A 358 9.95 -2.73 7.41
N VAL A 359 9.89 -4.06 7.42
CA VAL A 359 8.97 -4.89 6.63
C VAL A 359 7.63 -5.03 7.33
#